data_440549fbca62182113f466bc7fe130d8
#
_entry.id   440549fbca62182113f466bc7fe130d8
#
_cell.length_a   1.000
_cell.length_b   1.000
_cell.length_c   1.000
_cell.angle_alpha   90.00
_cell.angle_beta   90.00
_cell.angle_gamma   90.00
#
_symmetry.space_group_name_H-M   'P 1'
#
loop_
_entity.id
_entity.type
_entity.pdbx_description
1 polymer ?
#
loop_
_entity_poly.entity_id
_entity_poly.type
_entity_poly.pdbx_seq_one_letter_code
_entity_poly.pdbx_strand_id
1 'polypeptide(L)'
;PHEFRLVAFDMRHLRPFHHLTGQHRTDGTNRLLGGLLAFNAGAINAGGFLLVNMYTSHMTGFASMLADNLVLGNMKLVLGALGALLAFTAGAALTAILVNWSRQNWLRSEVALPLLVEAVLLLIFGLMGATLSRQTPFAVPLTLLVLAFTMGLQNALVSKISASQIRTTHMTGVITDLGIELGKLFYWNRTGSPLESRVRANHIKLRLYATLLG
;
A
#
# COMPACT_ATOMS: atom_id res chain seq x y z
N PRO A 1 45.20 8.33 23.36
CA PRO A 1 44.10 8.72 22.50
C PRO A 1 43.73 7.53 21.66
N HIS A 2 42.64 6.84 22.04
CA HIS A 2 42.12 5.67 21.33
C HIS A 2 41.24 6.17 20.19
N GLU A 3 41.77 6.04 18.97
CA GLU A 3 40.97 6.20 17.74
C GLU A 3 39.88 5.10 17.69
N PHE A 4 38.63 5.50 17.88
CA PHE A 4 37.50 4.73 17.50
C PHE A 4 37.45 4.66 15.94
N ARG A 5 38.06 3.64 15.37
CA ARG A 5 37.79 3.23 13.98
C ARG A 5 36.36 2.78 13.90
N LEU A 6 35.47 3.68 13.50
CA LEU A 6 34.15 3.31 12.98
C LEU A 6 34.40 2.30 11.83
N VAL A 7 33.98 1.06 12.06
CA VAL A 7 33.94 0.02 11.01
C VAL A 7 33.06 0.60 9.89
N ALA A 8 33.71 1.04 8.83
CA ALA A 8 33.05 1.46 7.62
C ALA A 8 32.37 0.20 7.04
N PHE A 9 31.09 0.04 7.34
CA PHE A 9 30.26 -0.99 6.73
C PHE A 9 30.34 -0.79 5.21
N ASP A 10 30.90 -1.74 4.50
CA ASP A 10 31.03 -1.68 3.03
C ASP A 10 29.65 -1.65 2.37
N MET A 11 29.17 -0.44 2.08
CA MET A 11 27.84 -0.17 1.53
C MET A 11 27.71 -0.51 0.03
N ARG A 12 28.69 -1.21 -0.55
CA ARG A 12 28.64 -1.57 -1.99
C ARG A 12 27.50 -2.52 -2.32
N HIS A 13 27.08 -3.37 -1.38
CA HIS A 13 25.95 -4.27 -1.54
C HIS A 13 24.57 -3.58 -1.49
N LEU A 14 24.50 -2.33 -0.99
CA LEU A 14 23.26 -1.54 -0.90
C LEU A 14 23.01 -0.64 -2.12
N ARG A 15 23.92 -0.61 -3.08
CA ARG A 15 23.79 0.21 -4.30
C ARG A 15 22.49 -0.02 -5.08
N PRO A 16 22.00 -1.28 -5.28
CA PRO A 16 20.74 -1.48 -6.00
C PRO A 16 19.54 -0.84 -5.29
N PHE A 17 19.52 -0.78 -3.94
CA PHE A 17 18.43 -0.20 -3.17
C PHE A 17 18.40 1.34 -3.21
N HIS A 18 19.52 2.01 -3.41
CA HIS A 18 19.57 3.46 -3.59
C HIS A 18 18.79 3.95 -4.81
N HIS A 19 18.70 3.14 -5.87
CA HIS A 19 17.93 3.48 -7.06
C HIS A 19 16.43 3.33 -6.84
N LEU A 20 15.99 2.47 -5.89
CA LEU A 20 14.58 2.25 -5.57
C LEU A 20 13.99 3.39 -4.74
N THR A 21 14.78 4.01 -3.87
CA THR A 21 14.32 5.01 -2.90
C THR A 21 14.80 6.44 -3.21
N GLY A 22 15.69 6.63 -4.20
CA GLY A 22 16.26 7.93 -4.58
C GLY A 22 15.24 8.91 -5.19
N GLN A 23 15.63 10.19 -5.30
CA GLN A 23 14.80 11.25 -5.89
C GLN A 23 14.63 11.11 -7.41
N HIS A 24 15.62 10.58 -8.11
CA HIS A 24 15.58 10.35 -9.56
C HIS A 24 15.22 8.88 -9.85
N ARG A 25 13.94 8.57 -9.82
CA ARG A 25 13.43 7.24 -10.15
C ARG A 25 13.00 7.18 -11.60
N THR A 26 13.34 6.08 -12.26
CA THR A 26 12.84 5.75 -13.60
C THR A 26 11.48 5.02 -13.48
N ASP A 27 10.73 5.00 -14.58
CA ASP A 27 9.45 4.26 -14.62
C ASP A 27 9.63 2.77 -14.29
N GLY A 28 10.75 2.16 -14.69
CA GLY A 28 11.08 0.79 -14.34
C GLY A 28 11.27 0.58 -12.83
N THR A 29 11.98 1.50 -12.18
CA THR A 29 12.22 1.49 -10.73
C THR A 29 10.91 1.67 -9.95
N ASN A 30 10.02 2.57 -10.41
CA ASN A 30 8.72 2.78 -9.81
C ASN A 30 7.83 1.53 -9.91
N ARG A 31 7.88 0.82 -11.05
CA ARG A 31 7.13 -0.44 -11.24
C ARG A 31 7.63 -1.54 -10.30
N LEU A 32 8.95 -1.70 -10.19
CA LEU A 32 9.54 -2.70 -9.29
C LEU A 32 9.16 -2.40 -7.83
N LEU A 33 9.31 -1.16 -7.39
CA LEU A 33 8.93 -0.75 -6.04
C LEU A 33 7.42 -0.94 -5.81
N GLY A 34 6.59 -0.55 -6.77
CA GLY A 34 5.13 -0.77 -6.73
C GLY A 34 4.76 -2.24 -6.63
N GLY A 35 5.42 -3.12 -7.40
CA GLY A 35 5.22 -4.57 -7.35
C GLY A 35 5.62 -5.17 -5.99
N LEU A 36 6.77 -4.78 -5.45
CA LEU A 36 7.21 -5.22 -4.11
C LEU A 36 6.23 -4.78 -3.02
N LEU A 37 5.76 -3.53 -3.08
CA LEU A 37 4.78 -3.01 -2.12
C LEU A 37 3.41 -3.68 -2.30
N ALA A 38 3.00 -4.01 -3.54
CA ALA A 38 1.77 -4.77 -3.80
C ALA A 38 1.85 -6.18 -3.21
N PHE A 39 2.97 -6.88 -3.40
CA PHE A 39 3.22 -8.18 -2.80
C PHE A 39 3.16 -8.10 -1.26
N ASN A 40 3.84 -7.11 -0.67
CA ASN A 40 3.82 -6.87 0.77
C ASN A 40 2.38 -6.60 1.28
N ALA A 41 1.62 -5.75 0.58
CA ALA A 41 0.21 -5.48 0.90
C ALA A 41 -0.65 -6.76 0.88
N GLY A 42 -0.45 -7.62 -0.13
CA GLY A 42 -1.13 -8.90 -0.23
C GLY A 42 -0.79 -9.84 0.93
N ALA A 43 0.50 -9.93 1.29
CA ALA A 43 0.98 -10.74 2.41
C ALA A 43 0.41 -10.26 3.76
N ILE A 44 0.39 -8.94 4.00
CA ILE A 44 -0.21 -8.34 5.20
C ILE A 44 -1.72 -8.62 5.27
N ASN A 45 -2.43 -8.46 4.15
CA ASN A 45 -3.87 -8.78 4.09
C ASN A 45 -4.16 -10.24 4.35
N ALA A 46 -3.36 -11.15 3.78
CA ALA A 46 -3.49 -12.59 4.02
C ALA A 46 -3.22 -12.95 5.48
N GLY A 47 -2.13 -12.43 6.08
CA GLY A 47 -1.80 -12.61 7.48
C GLY A 47 -2.85 -12.00 8.42
N GLY A 48 -3.35 -10.82 8.10
CA GLY A 48 -4.44 -10.16 8.82
C GLY A 48 -5.73 -10.99 8.77
N PHE A 49 -6.08 -11.52 7.59
CA PHE A 49 -7.25 -12.38 7.45
C PHE A 49 -7.17 -13.65 8.31
N LEU A 50 -6.01 -14.29 8.34
CA LEU A 50 -5.80 -15.48 9.18
C LEU A 50 -5.92 -15.20 10.68
N LEU A 51 -5.59 -13.98 11.13
CA LEU A 51 -5.60 -13.62 12.55
C LEU A 51 -6.91 -12.98 13.02
N VAL A 52 -7.50 -12.12 12.18
CA VAL A 52 -8.68 -11.31 12.55
C VAL A 52 -9.90 -11.57 11.68
N ASN A 53 -9.82 -12.49 10.71
CA ASN A 53 -10.86 -12.82 9.72
C ASN A 53 -11.36 -11.59 8.91
N MET A 54 -10.50 -10.59 8.72
CA MET A 54 -10.82 -9.36 7.99
C MET A 54 -9.63 -8.91 7.14
N TYR A 55 -9.93 -8.40 5.94
CA TYR A 55 -8.92 -7.76 5.10
C TYR A 55 -8.68 -6.33 5.55
N THR A 56 -7.53 -6.06 6.13
CA THR A 56 -7.20 -4.81 6.83
C THR A 56 -7.04 -3.59 5.92
N SER A 57 -6.95 -3.78 4.61
CA SER A 57 -6.94 -2.71 3.60
C SER A 57 -8.28 -2.44 2.94
N HIS A 58 -9.35 -3.21 3.28
CA HIS A 58 -10.64 -3.13 2.62
C HIS A 58 -11.55 -2.05 3.23
N MET A 59 -11.20 -0.79 3.02
CA MET A 59 -11.88 0.36 3.64
C MET A 59 -13.35 0.49 3.22
N THR A 60 -13.68 0.14 1.97
CA THR A 60 -15.09 0.10 1.53
C THR A 60 -15.89 -0.92 2.33
N GLY A 61 -15.31 -2.09 2.61
CA GLY A 61 -15.95 -3.11 3.45
C GLY A 61 -16.16 -2.61 4.89
N PHE A 62 -15.19 -1.92 5.48
CA PHE A 62 -15.36 -1.31 6.80
C PHE A 62 -16.44 -0.22 6.81
N ALA A 63 -16.54 0.60 5.77
CA ALA A 63 -17.60 1.60 5.64
C ALA A 63 -18.99 0.95 5.52
N SER A 64 -19.13 -0.12 4.74
CA SER A 64 -20.37 -0.90 4.63
C SER A 64 -20.70 -1.56 5.97
N MET A 65 -19.72 -2.20 6.63
CA MET A 65 -19.90 -2.83 7.95
C MET A 65 -20.33 -1.81 9.01
N LEU A 66 -19.81 -0.58 8.96
CA LEU A 66 -20.23 0.51 9.84
C LEU A 66 -21.71 0.84 9.64
N ALA A 67 -22.14 1.01 8.39
CA ALA A 67 -23.54 1.35 8.06
C ALA A 67 -24.50 0.22 8.45
N ASP A 68 -24.19 -1.02 8.09
CA ASP A 68 -25.03 -2.18 8.37
C ASP A 68 -25.20 -2.40 9.89
N ASN A 69 -24.10 -2.31 10.65
CA ASN A 69 -24.14 -2.54 12.10
C ASN A 69 -24.73 -1.38 12.88
N LEU A 70 -24.74 -0.16 12.34
CA LEU A 70 -25.52 0.94 12.92
C LEU A 70 -27.01 0.63 12.89
N VAL A 71 -27.53 0.09 11.78
CA VAL A 71 -28.93 -0.30 11.62
C VAL A 71 -29.26 -1.52 12.53
N LEU A 72 -28.35 -2.48 12.61
CA LEU A 72 -28.51 -3.69 13.44
C LEU A 72 -28.29 -3.45 14.95
N GLY A 73 -27.85 -2.26 15.34
CA GLY A 73 -27.57 -1.91 16.74
C GLY A 73 -26.33 -2.60 17.35
N ASN A 74 -25.46 -3.18 16.52
CA ASN A 74 -24.26 -3.88 16.98
C ASN A 74 -23.07 -2.92 17.22
N MET A 75 -23.10 -2.22 18.34
CA MET A 75 -22.12 -1.17 18.68
C MET A 75 -20.66 -1.63 18.71
N LYS A 76 -20.39 -2.90 19.03
CA LYS A 76 -19.01 -3.43 19.03
C LYS A 76 -18.41 -3.45 17.62
N LEU A 77 -19.18 -3.88 16.63
CA LEU A 77 -18.74 -3.90 15.24
C LEU A 77 -18.69 -2.48 14.65
N VAL A 78 -19.60 -1.59 15.03
CA VAL A 78 -19.57 -0.16 14.68
C VAL A 78 -18.27 0.47 15.14
N LEU A 79 -17.89 0.30 16.40
CA LEU A 79 -16.65 0.86 16.96
C LEU A 79 -15.40 0.24 16.32
N GLY A 80 -15.42 -1.06 16.04
CA GLY A 80 -14.32 -1.73 15.33
C GLY A 80 -14.12 -1.20 13.92
N ALA A 81 -15.19 -1.06 13.15
CA ALA A 81 -15.15 -0.52 11.79
C ALA A 81 -14.70 0.94 11.75
N LEU A 82 -15.26 1.77 12.64
CA LEU A 82 -14.87 3.17 12.79
C LEU A 82 -13.40 3.29 13.18
N GLY A 83 -12.94 2.48 14.13
CA GLY A 83 -11.55 2.42 14.55
C GLY A 83 -10.62 2.07 13.40
N ALA A 84 -10.96 1.07 12.58
CA ALA A 84 -10.17 0.69 11.41
C ALA A 84 -10.08 1.82 10.36
N LEU A 85 -11.20 2.50 10.07
CA LEU A 85 -11.24 3.65 9.16
C LEU A 85 -10.38 4.80 9.67
N LEU A 86 -10.47 5.12 10.95
CA LEU A 86 -9.67 6.19 11.58
C LEU A 86 -8.19 5.82 11.61
N ALA A 87 -7.84 4.58 11.96
CA ALA A 87 -6.47 4.10 11.97
C ALA A 87 -5.84 4.16 10.57
N PHE A 88 -6.55 3.70 9.55
CA PHE A 88 -6.10 3.78 8.16
C PHE A 88 -5.87 5.24 7.72
N THR A 89 -6.81 6.12 8.02
CA THR A 89 -6.70 7.55 7.70
C THR A 89 -5.51 8.20 8.41
N ALA A 90 -5.28 7.86 9.67
CA ALA A 90 -4.14 8.33 10.44
C ALA A 90 -2.80 7.85 9.86
N GLY A 91 -2.71 6.59 9.43
CA GLY A 91 -1.53 6.04 8.73
C GLY A 91 -1.24 6.77 7.42
N ALA A 92 -2.28 7.04 6.62
CA ALA A 92 -2.16 7.80 5.39
C ALA A 92 -1.72 9.26 5.65
N ALA A 93 -2.26 9.89 6.68
CA ALA A 93 -1.88 11.25 7.10
C ALA A 93 -0.41 11.29 7.57
N LEU A 94 0.03 10.30 8.35
CA LEU A 94 1.42 10.20 8.78
C LEU A 94 2.38 10.10 7.59
N THR A 95 2.06 9.27 6.59
CA THR A 95 2.86 9.21 5.36
C THR A 95 2.96 10.57 4.68
N ALA A 96 1.85 11.30 4.58
CA ALA A 96 1.85 12.62 3.99
C ALA A 96 2.77 13.60 4.75
N ILE A 97 2.74 13.55 6.07
CA ILE A 97 3.60 14.36 6.94
C ILE A 97 5.07 13.98 6.74
N LEU A 98 5.41 12.69 6.82
CA LEU A 98 6.79 12.20 6.70
C LEU A 98 7.41 12.52 5.34
N VAL A 99 6.66 12.31 4.25
CA VAL A 99 7.14 12.63 2.89
C VAL A 99 7.36 14.14 2.73
N ASN A 100 6.42 14.96 3.17
CA ASN A 100 6.55 16.42 3.07
C ASN A 100 7.70 16.93 3.95
N TRP A 101 7.86 16.40 5.16
CA TRP A 101 8.95 16.72 6.04
C TRP A 101 10.31 16.35 5.42
N SER A 102 10.42 15.16 4.81
CA SER A 102 11.63 14.71 4.12
C SER A 102 11.99 15.63 2.95
N ARG A 103 10.99 16.12 2.20
CA ARG A 103 11.20 17.09 1.12
C ARG A 103 11.71 18.44 1.65
N GLN A 104 11.10 18.96 2.71
CA GLN A 104 11.50 20.24 3.29
C GLN A 104 12.92 20.19 3.89
N ASN A 105 13.33 19.06 4.42
CA ASN A 105 14.67 18.89 5.00
C ASN A 105 15.71 18.35 4.00
N TRP A 106 15.44 18.39 2.72
CA TRP A 106 16.37 18.00 1.66
C TRP A 106 16.97 16.60 1.84
N LEU A 107 16.22 15.66 2.41
CA LEU A 107 16.69 14.30 2.59
C LEU A 107 16.88 13.61 1.21
N ARG A 108 17.89 12.75 1.12
CA ARG A 108 18.20 12.00 -0.12
C ARG A 108 17.07 11.10 -0.61
N SER A 109 16.15 10.73 0.27
CA SER A 109 15.00 9.87 -0.04
C SER A 109 13.75 10.35 0.69
N GLU A 110 12.71 10.65 -0.08
CA GLU A 110 11.40 11.05 0.45
C GLU A 110 10.61 9.86 1.02
N VAL A 111 10.96 8.65 0.58
CA VAL A 111 10.19 7.42 0.87
C VAL A 111 10.84 6.59 1.98
N ALA A 112 12.09 6.85 2.34
CA ALA A 112 12.81 6.04 3.31
C ALA A 112 12.17 6.05 4.70
N LEU A 113 11.73 7.22 5.18
CA LEU A 113 11.11 7.33 6.50
C LEU A 113 9.76 6.57 6.59
N PRO A 114 8.80 6.76 5.67
CA PRO A 114 7.59 5.95 5.68
C PRO A 114 7.87 4.44 5.61
N LEU A 115 8.80 3.99 4.77
CA LEU A 115 9.18 2.58 4.68
C LEU A 115 9.81 2.07 5.98
N LEU A 116 10.61 2.87 6.66
CA LEU A 116 11.18 2.50 7.96
C LEU A 116 10.08 2.34 9.01
N VAL A 117 9.14 3.28 9.08
CA VAL A 117 7.99 3.18 10.00
C VAL A 117 7.16 1.93 9.69
N GLU A 118 6.90 1.65 8.42
CA GLU A 118 6.20 0.44 7.98
C GLU A 118 6.94 -0.82 8.45
N ALA A 119 8.25 -0.90 8.23
CA ALA A 119 9.07 -2.05 8.64
C ALA A 119 9.02 -2.27 10.16
N VAL A 120 9.10 -1.20 10.96
CA VAL A 120 8.98 -1.28 12.42
C VAL A 120 7.59 -1.75 12.84
N LEU A 121 6.52 -1.25 12.23
CA LEU A 121 5.15 -1.68 12.52
C LEU A 121 4.93 -3.15 12.17
N LEU A 122 5.48 -3.62 11.04
CA LEU A 122 5.41 -5.02 10.64
C LEU A 122 6.23 -5.92 11.58
N LEU A 123 7.38 -5.45 12.06
CA LEU A 123 8.15 -6.17 13.08
C LEU A 123 7.35 -6.29 14.38
N ILE A 124 6.74 -5.19 14.86
CA ILE A 124 5.87 -5.20 16.03
C ILE A 124 4.71 -6.19 15.82
N PHE A 125 4.06 -6.14 14.66
CA PHE A 125 2.98 -7.07 14.32
C PHE A 125 3.46 -8.52 14.33
N GLY A 126 4.63 -8.82 13.74
CA GLY A 126 5.21 -10.16 13.73
C GLY A 126 5.52 -10.67 15.14
N LEU A 127 6.08 -9.82 16.00
CA LEU A 127 6.33 -10.16 17.41
C LEU A 127 5.03 -10.33 18.21
N MET A 128 4.04 -9.49 17.97
CA MET A 128 2.70 -9.65 18.57
C MET A 128 2.05 -10.95 18.10
N GLY A 129 2.16 -11.31 16.82
CA GLY A 129 1.59 -12.54 16.28
C GLY A 129 2.09 -13.79 17.00
N ALA A 130 3.37 -13.83 17.38
CA ALA A 130 3.96 -14.93 18.16
C ALA A 130 3.34 -15.02 19.59
N THR A 131 2.83 -13.94 20.14
CA THR A 131 2.21 -13.86 21.48
C THR A 131 0.69 -13.96 21.43
N LEU A 132 0.07 -13.67 20.28
CA LEU A 132 -1.40 -13.69 20.07
C LEU A 132 -2.02 -15.09 20.16
N SER A 133 -1.24 -16.14 20.14
CA SER A 133 -1.72 -17.50 20.42
C SER A 133 -2.36 -17.65 21.81
N ARG A 134 -2.16 -16.67 22.67
CA ARG A 134 -2.88 -16.51 23.94
C ARG A 134 -4.03 -15.53 23.71
N GLN A 135 -5.23 -16.04 23.43
CA GLN A 135 -6.49 -15.34 23.18
C GLN A 135 -6.80 -14.30 24.27
N THR A 136 -6.22 -13.11 24.14
CA THR A 136 -6.63 -11.99 24.99
C THR A 136 -7.69 -11.17 24.24
N PRO A 137 -8.80 -10.77 24.90
CA PRO A 137 -9.91 -10.04 24.25
C PRO A 137 -9.49 -8.74 23.55
N PHE A 138 -8.37 -8.16 23.97
CA PHE A 138 -7.84 -6.90 23.42
C PHE A 138 -6.87 -7.09 22.25
N ALA A 139 -6.32 -8.29 22.06
CA ALA A 139 -5.30 -8.54 21.06
C ALA A 139 -5.84 -8.40 19.63
N VAL A 140 -7.03 -8.94 19.35
CA VAL A 140 -7.66 -8.88 18.03
C VAL A 140 -8.00 -7.45 17.60
N PRO A 141 -8.68 -6.61 18.41
CA PRO A 141 -8.94 -5.22 18.07
C PRO A 141 -7.66 -4.41 17.84
N LEU A 142 -6.64 -4.57 18.71
CA LEU A 142 -5.38 -3.85 18.57
C LEU A 142 -4.64 -4.24 17.29
N THR A 143 -4.61 -5.54 16.98
CA THR A 143 -4.01 -6.04 15.73
C THR A 143 -4.69 -5.46 14.51
N LEU A 144 -6.03 -5.41 14.49
CA LEU A 144 -6.79 -4.79 13.42
C LEU A 144 -6.40 -3.31 13.22
N LEU A 145 -6.30 -2.54 14.31
CA LEU A 145 -5.95 -1.13 14.25
C LEU A 145 -4.51 -0.91 13.74
N VAL A 146 -3.54 -1.70 14.23
CA VAL A 146 -2.13 -1.62 13.79
C VAL A 146 -2.02 -1.98 12.31
N LEU A 147 -2.68 -3.04 11.86
CA LEU A 147 -2.65 -3.44 10.46
C LEU A 147 -3.38 -2.43 9.55
N ALA A 148 -4.55 -1.92 9.97
CA ALA A 148 -5.26 -0.89 9.20
C ALA A 148 -4.43 0.40 9.08
N PHE A 149 -3.76 0.81 10.16
CA PHE A 149 -2.84 1.94 10.14
C PHE A 149 -1.66 1.72 9.17
N THR A 150 -1.01 0.54 9.24
CA THR A 150 0.09 0.16 8.35
C THR A 150 -0.36 0.15 6.89
N MET A 151 -1.54 -0.40 6.61
CA MET A 151 -2.09 -0.42 5.25
C MET A 151 -2.43 0.99 4.74
N GLY A 152 -2.91 1.88 5.62
CA GLY A 152 -3.12 3.29 5.29
C GLY A 152 -1.81 4.01 4.94
N LEU A 153 -0.77 3.77 5.75
CA LEU A 153 0.57 4.30 5.53
C LEU A 153 1.13 3.86 4.18
N GLN A 154 1.11 2.55 3.90
CA GLN A 154 1.61 1.98 2.65
C GLN A 154 0.83 2.46 1.44
N ASN A 155 -0.50 2.49 1.52
CA ASN A 155 -1.35 2.93 0.42
C ASN A 155 -1.09 4.40 0.04
N ALA A 156 -0.94 5.29 1.03
CA ALA A 156 -0.58 6.68 0.80
C ALA A 156 0.83 6.83 0.21
N LEU A 157 1.78 6.01 0.64
CA LEU A 157 3.14 6.00 0.11
C LEU A 157 3.14 5.64 -1.37
N VAL A 158 2.50 4.54 -1.75
CA VAL A 158 2.41 4.09 -3.15
C VAL A 158 1.69 5.13 -4.01
N SER A 159 0.62 5.72 -3.51
CA SER A 159 -0.09 6.80 -4.20
C SER A 159 0.79 8.01 -4.47
N LYS A 160 1.64 8.41 -3.51
CA LYS A 160 2.58 9.53 -3.68
C LYS A 160 3.73 9.20 -4.64
N ILE A 161 4.28 7.98 -4.59
CA ILE A 161 5.37 7.55 -5.47
C ILE A 161 4.92 7.48 -6.93
N SER A 162 3.70 7.00 -7.16
CA SER A 162 3.19 6.73 -8.50
C SER A 162 2.33 7.85 -9.08
N ALA A 163 2.26 9.01 -8.42
CA ALA A 163 1.28 10.07 -8.75
C ALA A 163 -0.14 9.51 -8.90
N SER A 164 -0.53 8.61 -8.00
CA SER A 164 -1.82 7.88 -7.98
C SER A 164 -2.08 6.94 -9.17
N GLN A 165 -1.05 6.62 -9.97
CA GLN A 165 -1.18 5.66 -11.08
C GLN A 165 -1.16 4.21 -10.60
N ILE A 166 -0.44 3.91 -9.52
CA ILE A 166 -0.37 2.58 -8.91
C ILE A 166 -1.19 2.58 -7.62
N ARG A 167 -2.10 1.62 -7.50
CA ARG A 167 -2.97 1.45 -6.34
C ARG A 167 -2.89 -0.01 -5.89
N THR A 168 -2.07 -0.29 -4.91
CA THR A 168 -1.78 -1.66 -4.45
C THR A 168 -2.93 -2.33 -3.72
N THR A 169 -3.86 -1.55 -3.16
CA THR A 169 -4.99 -2.05 -2.35
C THR A 169 -6.36 -1.82 -3.00
N HIS A 170 -6.42 -1.16 -4.15
CA HIS A 170 -7.67 -0.84 -4.85
C HIS A 170 -7.96 -1.86 -5.95
N MET A 171 -8.08 -3.15 -5.62
CA MET A 171 -8.32 -4.23 -6.58
C MET A 171 -9.52 -3.96 -7.50
N THR A 172 -10.62 -3.42 -6.96
CA THR A 172 -11.79 -3.05 -7.77
C THR A 172 -11.42 -2.05 -8.87
N GLY A 173 -10.65 -1.01 -8.53
CA GLY A 173 -10.18 -0.03 -9.52
C GLY A 173 -9.26 -0.63 -10.55
N VAL A 174 -8.29 -1.45 -10.14
CA VAL A 174 -7.34 -2.14 -11.03
C VAL A 174 -8.07 -3.09 -11.98
N ILE A 175 -9.03 -3.87 -11.48
CA ILE A 175 -9.84 -4.80 -12.29
C ILE A 175 -10.72 -4.01 -13.28
N THR A 176 -11.33 -2.90 -12.83
CA THR A 176 -12.14 -2.03 -13.70
C THR A 176 -11.28 -1.44 -14.82
N ASP A 177 -10.14 -0.87 -14.49
CA ASP A 177 -9.22 -0.28 -15.46
C ASP A 177 -8.67 -1.34 -16.44
N LEU A 178 -8.35 -2.55 -15.96
CA LEU A 178 -7.97 -3.67 -16.80
C LEU A 178 -9.10 -4.04 -17.77
N GLY A 179 -10.34 -4.12 -17.26
CA GLY A 179 -11.53 -4.39 -18.07
C GLY A 179 -11.74 -3.35 -19.17
N ILE A 180 -11.53 -2.06 -18.84
CA ILE A 180 -11.61 -0.96 -19.82
C ILE A 180 -10.53 -1.12 -20.90
N GLU A 181 -9.28 -1.38 -20.52
CA GLU A 181 -8.20 -1.54 -21.51
C GLU A 181 -8.36 -2.81 -22.36
N LEU A 182 -8.87 -3.91 -21.80
CA LEU A 182 -9.24 -5.11 -22.57
C LEU A 182 -10.39 -4.81 -23.53
N GLY A 183 -11.42 -4.08 -23.10
CA GLY A 183 -12.50 -3.64 -23.97
C GLY A 183 -12.01 -2.82 -25.16
N LYS A 184 -11.03 -1.91 -24.94
CA LYS A 184 -10.38 -1.16 -26.03
C LYS A 184 -9.55 -2.05 -26.96
N LEU A 185 -8.95 -3.15 -26.45
CA LEU A 185 -8.18 -4.09 -27.25
C LEU A 185 -9.08 -4.84 -28.26
N PHE A 186 -10.28 -5.25 -27.80
CA PHE A 186 -11.26 -5.95 -28.61
C PHE A 186 -12.19 -5.03 -29.41
N TYR A 187 -12.08 -3.70 -29.23
CA TYR A 187 -12.93 -2.75 -29.91
C TYR A 187 -12.57 -2.65 -31.40
N TRP A 188 -13.54 -2.89 -32.26
CA TRP A 188 -13.39 -2.80 -33.71
C TRP A 188 -13.57 -1.35 -34.18
N ASN A 189 -12.48 -0.70 -34.55
CA ASN A 189 -12.55 0.64 -35.14
C ASN A 189 -13.16 0.59 -36.55
N ARG A 190 -14.16 1.41 -36.81
CA ARG A 190 -14.82 1.49 -38.12
C ARG A 190 -13.83 1.97 -39.18
N THR A 191 -13.80 1.32 -40.33
CA THR A 191 -13.03 1.74 -41.53
C THR A 191 -13.40 3.17 -41.87
N GLY A 192 -12.42 4.11 -41.90
CA GLY A 192 -12.66 5.52 -42.23
C GLY A 192 -12.77 6.46 -41.00
N SER A 193 -12.71 5.97 -39.77
CA SER A 193 -12.67 6.86 -38.59
C SER A 193 -11.41 7.75 -38.60
N PRO A 194 -11.54 9.06 -38.30
CA PRO A 194 -10.38 9.96 -38.14
C PRO A 194 -9.38 9.38 -37.15
N LEU A 195 -8.07 9.62 -37.36
CA LEU A 195 -7.01 9.11 -36.47
C LEU A 195 -7.20 9.53 -35.01
N GLU A 196 -7.76 10.72 -34.77
CA GLU A 196 -8.04 11.27 -33.44
C GLU A 196 -9.16 10.54 -32.69
N SER A 197 -10.09 9.89 -33.39
CA SER A 197 -11.22 9.17 -32.80
C SER A 197 -10.99 7.66 -32.66
N ARG A 198 -9.82 7.14 -33.08
CA ARG A 198 -9.52 5.71 -33.01
C ARG A 198 -9.23 5.29 -31.56
N VAL A 199 -10.02 4.34 -31.09
CA VAL A 199 -9.81 3.71 -29.77
C VAL A 199 -8.61 2.77 -29.85
N ARG A 200 -7.62 2.99 -28.97
CA ARG A 200 -6.43 2.14 -28.84
C ARG A 200 -6.23 1.76 -27.38
N ALA A 201 -5.94 0.50 -27.12
CA ALA A 201 -5.55 0.04 -25.81
C ALA A 201 -4.13 0.53 -25.46
N ASN A 202 -3.94 0.88 -24.20
CA ASN A 202 -2.63 1.27 -23.69
C ASN A 202 -1.90 0.04 -23.16
N HIS A 203 -0.98 -0.52 -23.97
CA HIS A 203 -0.21 -1.70 -23.61
C HIS A 203 0.66 -1.53 -22.36
N ILE A 204 1.07 -0.29 -22.05
CA ILE A 204 1.85 0.00 -20.83
C ILE A 204 0.97 -0.17 -19.60
N LYS A 205 -0.27 0.35 -19.65
CA LYS A 205 -1.25 0.16 -18.57
C LYS A 205 -1.67 -1.30 -18.42
N LEU A 206 -1.91 -2.01 -19.52
CA LEU A 206 -2.22 -3.43 -19.50
C LEU A 206 -1.14 -4.25 -18.79
N ARG A 207 0.13 -4.02 -19.13
CA ARG A 207 1.25 -4.68 -18.46
C ARG A 207 1.35 -4.32 -16.99
N LEU A 208 1.13 -3.03 -16.65
CA LEU A 208 1.14 -2.57 -15.26
C LEU A 208 0.05 -3.27 -14.44
N TYR A 209 -1.19 -3.29 -14.95
CA TYR A 209 -2.31 -3.93 -14.25
C TYR A 209 -2.14 -5.44 -14.14
N ALA A 210 -1.61 -6.10 -15.18
CA ALA A 210 -1.30 -7.52 -15.11
C ALA A 210 -0.24 -7.83 -14.04
N THR A 211 0.81 -7.00 -13.90
CA THR A 211 1.83 -7.19 -12.86
C THR A 211 1.35 -6.85 -11.45
N LEU A 212 0.27 -6.09 -11.29
CA LEU A 212 -0.33 -5.81 -9.98
C LEU A 212 -1.32 -6.89 -9.53
N LEU A 213 -1.83 -7.70 -10.46
CA LEU A 213 -2.80 -8.77 -10.20
C LEU A 213 -2.15 -10.15 -10.05
N GLY A 214 -0.95 -10.37 -10.63
CA GLY A 214 -0.21 -11.63 -10.60
C GLY A 214 0.94 -11.63 -9.67
#